data_8e142ca534012f3799156a5981d7fc4b
#
_entry.id   8e142ca534012f3799156a5981d7fc4b
#
_cell.length_a   1.000
_cell.length_b   1.000
_cell.length_c   1.000
_cell.angle_alpha   90.00
_cell.angle_beta   90.00
_cell.angle_gamma   90.00
#
_symmetry.space_group_name_H-M   'P 1'
#
loop_
_entity.id
_entity.type
_entity.pdbx_description
1 polymer ?
#
loop_
_entity_poly.entity_id
_entity_poly.type
_entity_poly.pdbx_seq_one_letter_code
_entity_poly.pdbx_strand_id
1 'polypeptide(L)'
;KVHYLILETGLGGRLDATNVFEEPLLTIITSISLEHTQILGDSIEAIAGEKAGIIKEGVPVIFDGSNETAAEVIRQTARAKRAPYYCISLESLKIHKITGKTIDFCYTNGYDVVDLKIPFPAEYQMMNASLAYRALSVLQVETGIGKAEIISAMEHTRWMGRMQQAEPFIYFDGAH
;
A
#
# COMPACT_ATOMS: atom_id res chain seq x y z
N LYS A 1 -13.54 16.80 15.01
CA LYS A 1 -12.12 16.61 15.34
C LYS A 1 -11.77 15.16 14.98
N VAL A 2 -10.76 14.94 14.17
CA VAL A 2 -10.24 13.62 13.80
C VAL A 2 -8.94 13.37 14.57
N HIS A 3 -8.61 12.10 14.85
CA HIS A 3 -7.34 11.72 15.49
C HIS A 3 -6.26 11.44 14.43
N TYR A 4 -6.65 10.83 13.30
CA TYR A 4 -5.77 10.50 12.19
C TYR A 4 -6.39 10.95 10.88
N LEU A 5 -5.56 11.36 9.93
CA LEU A 5 -5.96 11.74 8.60
C LEU A 5 -5.15 10.91 7.58
N ILE A 6 -5.85 10.25 6.67
CA ILE A 6 -5.25 9.57 5.53
C ILE A 6 -5.50 10.42 4.30
N LEU A 7 -4.43 10.80 3.61
CA LEU A 7 -4.49 11.60 2.38
C LEU A 7 -4.07 10.73 1.19
N GLU A 8 -4.96 10.62 0.23
CA GLU A 8 -4.66 9.98 -1.04
C GLU A 8 -4.13 11.01 -2.04
N THR A 9 -2.97 10.71 -2.63
CA THR A 9 -2.38 11.52 -3.69
C THR A 9 -3.22 11.44 -4.96
N GLY A 10 -3.58 12.57 -5.53
CA GLY A 10 -4.36 12.62 -6.76
C GLY A 10 -3.54 12.28 -8.00
N LEU A 11 -2.32 12.85 -8.12
CA LEU A 11 -1.44 12.63 -9.27
C LEU A 11 0.03 12.77 -8.89
N GLY A 12 0.85 11.80 -9.29
CA GLY A 12 2.29 11.82 -9.04
C GLY A 12 2.61 11.70 -7.55
N GLY A 13 3.01 12.78 -6.92
CA GLY A 13 3.34 12.84 -5.49
C GLY A 13 4.08 14.11 -5.12
N ARG A 14 5.24 14.37 -5.72
CA ARG A 14 6.13 15.49 -5.38
C ARG A 14 5.43 16.85 -5.38
N LEU A 15 4.62 17.12 -6.38
CA LEU A 15 3.90 18.38 -6.58
C LEU A 15 2.39 18.28 -6.30
N ASP A 16 1.95 17.14 -5.75
CA ASP A 16 0.54 16.95 -5.44
C ASP A 16 0.08 17.87 -4.30
N ALA A 17 -1.15 18.35 -4.39
CA ALA A 17 -1.74 19.24 -3.38
C ALA A 17 -1.83 18.60 -1.98
N THR A 18 -1.83 17.27 -1.89
CA THR A 18 -1.82 16.55 -0.61
C THR A 18 -0.44 16.49 0.05
N ASN A 19 0.63 16.80 -0.70
CA ASN A 19 2.02 16.71 -0.22
C ASN A 19 2.48 17.94 0.57
N VAL A 20 1.59 18.52 1.37
CA VAL A 20 1.82 19.77 2.13
C VAL A 20 2.35 19.53 3.54
N PHE A 21 2.29 18.31 4.05
CA PHE A 21 2.77 17.98 5.38
C PHE A 21 4.24 17.62 5.34
N GLU A 22 5.05 18.28 6.19
CA GLU A 22 6.49 17.99 6.31
C GLU A 22 6.77 16.77 7.17
N GLU A 23 5.95 16.50 8.16
CA GLU A 23 6.13 15.44 9.15
C GLU A 23 4.87 14.54 9.24
N PRO A 24 4.51 13.79 8.18
CA PRO A 24 3.47 12.77 8.30
C PRO A 24 3.98 11.62 9.19
N LEU A 25 3.08 10.85 9.80
CA LEU A 25 3.46 9.67 10.60
C LEU A 25 4.15 8.59 9.77
N LEU A 26 3.71 8.40 8.53
CA LEU A 26 4.33 7.55 7.52
C LEU A 26 3.83 7.90 6.12
N THR A 27 4.52 7.39 5.11
CA THR A 27 4.09 7.45 3.72
C THR A 27 3.94 6.05 3.13
N ILE A 28 2.98 5.89 2.21
CA ILE A 28 2.76 4.62 1.51
C ILE A 28 2.82 4.89 0.00
N ILE A 29 3.57 4.07 -0.72
CA ILE A 29 3.60 4.08 -2.18
C ILE A 29 3.11 2.71 -2.66
N THR A 30 1.97 2.71 -3.32
CA THR A 30 1.35 1.52 -3.89
C THR A 30 2.02 1.12 -5.21
N SER A 31 1.41 0.23 -5.99
CA SER A 31 1.94 -0.23 -7.27
C SER A 31 2.26 0.93 -8.22
N ILE A 32 3.35 0.78 -8.96
CA ILE A 32 3.79 1.74 -9.98
C ILE A 32 3.77 1.04 -11.34
N SER A 33 3.06 1.65 -12.27
CA SER A 33 2.96 1.25 -13.67
C SER A 33 3.09 2.46 -14.59
N LEU A 34 3.16 2.23 -15.89
CA LEU A 34 3.19 3.31 -16.89
C LEU A 34 1.80 3.94 -17.00
N GLU A 35 1.51 4.89 -16.13
CA GLU A 35 0.27 5.66 -16.10
C GLU A 35 0.57 7.15 -16.15
N HIS A 36 -0.35 7.93 -16.73
CA HIS A 36 -0.20 9.39 -16.84
C HIS A 36 1.14 9.84 -17.45
N THR A 37 1.66 9.09 -18.41
CA THR A 37 3.00 9.28 -19.00
C THR A 37 3.20 10.67 -19.59
N GLN A 38 2.14 11.32 -20.07
CA GLN A 38 2.19 12.70 -20.58
C GLN A 38 2.54 13.75 -19.51
N ILE A 39 2.38 13.42 -18.23
CA ILE A 39 2.59 14.36 -17.11
C ILE A 39 3.75 13.89 -16.23
N LEU A 40 3.80 12.60 -15.89
CA LEU A 40 4.75 12.05 -14.92
C LEU A 40 6.06 11.55 -15.55
N GLY A 41 6.12 11.51 -16.87
CA GLY A 41 7.25 10.95 -17.64
C GLY A 41 6.94 9.59 -18.25
N ASP A 42 7.78 9.18 -19.20
CA ASP A 42 7.59 8.03 -20.08
C ASP A 42 8.32 6.76 -19.62
N SER A 43 8.87 6.78 -18.42
CA SER A 43 9.56 5.64 -17.80
C SER A 43 9.10 5.35 -16.39
N ILE A 44 9.27 4.10 -15.96
CA ILE A 44 8.98 3.66 -14.58
C ILE A 44 9.82 4.46 -13.58
N GLU A 45 11.08 4.75 -13.89
CA GLU A 45 11.97 5.54 -13.04
C GLU A 45 11.46 6.96 -12.84
N ALA A 46 10.99 7.62 -13.90
CA ALA A 46 10.45 8.98 -13.82
C ALA A 46 9.18 9.00 -12.95
N ILE A 47 8.24 8.10 -13.20
CA ILE A 47 7.00 7.98 -12.43
C ILE A 47 7.30 7.64 -10.95
N ALA A 48 8.22 6.72 -10.71
CA ALA A 48 8.65 6.37 -9.36
C ALA A 48 9.30 7.55 -8.63
N GLY A 49 10.10 8.35 -9.34
CA GLY A 49 10.71 9.58 -8.81
C GLY A 49 9.66 10.62 -8.38
N GLU A 50 8.63 10.84 -9.19
CA GLU A 50 7.52 11.74 -8.84
C GLU A 50 6.72 11.23 -7.62
N LYS A 51 6.44 9.91 -7.56
CA LYS A 51 5.76 9.31 -6.41
C LYS A 51 6.64 9.32 -5.16
N ALA A 52 7.93 9.03 -5.28
CA ALA A 52 8.89 9.09 -4.17
C ALA A 52 9.06 10.51 -3.58
N GLY A 53 8.60 11.54 -4.28
CA GLY A 53 8.58 12.91 -3.77
C GLY A 53 7.72 13.15 -2.50
N ILE A 54 6.89 12.18 -2.12
CA ILE A 54 6.14 12.23 -0.84
C ILE A 54 6.98 11.78 0.36
N ILE A 55 8.13 11.13 0.13
CA ILE A 55 9.00 10.66 1.21
C ILE A 55 9.61 11.88 1.92
N LYS A 56 9.53 11.89 3.24
CA LYS A 56 10.04 12.99 4.08
C LYS A 56 11.25 12.53 4.91
N GLU A 57 12.04 13.47 5.33
CA GLU A 57 13.25 13.24 6.13
C GLU A 57 12.92 12.47 7.41
N GLY A 58 13.54 11.31 7.60
CA GLY A 58 13.35 10.46 8.78
C GLY A 58 11.99 9.79 8.93
N VAL A 59 11.03 10.07 8.04
CA VAL A 59 9.67 9.51 8.11
C VAL A 59 9.62 8.14 7.44
N PRO A 60 9.04 7.11 8.07
CA PRO A 60 8.94 5.78 7.49
C PRO A 60 8.18 5.77 6.15
N VAL A 61 8.67 5.00 5.19
CA VAL A 61 7.97 4.72 3.94
C VAL A 61 7.75 3.22 3.75
N ILE A 62 6.54 2.86 3.34
CA ILE A 62 6.17 1.48 2.99
C ILE A 62 5.80 1.46 1.52
N PHE A 63 6.29 0.49 0.77
CA PHE A 63 6.03 0.49 -0.67
C PHE A 63 5.93 -0.90 -1.27
N ASP A 64 5.20 -0.96 -2.38
CA ASP A 64 5.07 -2.13 -3.24
C ASP A 64 6.39 -2.35 -4.01
N GLY A 65 7.01 -3.48 -3.78
CA GLY A 65 8.25 -3.92 -4.41
C GLY A 65 8.05 -4.84 -5.62
N SER A 66 6.84 -4.98 -6.14
CA SER A 66 6.57 -5.86 -7.29
C SER A 66 7.26 -5.41 -8.59
N ASN A 67 7.56 -4.12 -8.72
CA ASN A 67 8.38 -3.58 -9.80
C ASN A 67 9.75 -3.17 -9.25
N GLU A 68 10.80 -3.93 -9.58
CA GLU A 68 12.15 -3.72 -9.03
C GLU A 68 12.77 -2.37 -9.45
N THR A 69 12.52 -1.90 -10.66
CA THR A 69 13.00 -0.59 -11.12
C THR A 69 12.41 0.55 -10.26
N ALA A 70 11.11 0.51 -10.02
CA ALA A 70 10.44 1.47 -9.14
C ALA A 70 10.92 1.34 -7.69
N ALA A 71 11.05 0.11 -7.20
CA ALA A 71 11.51 -0.16 -5.85
C ALA A 71 12.92 0.39 -5.58
N GLU A 72 13.82 0.31 -6.55
CA GLU A 72 15.17 0.85 -6.40
C GLU A 72 15.18 2.39 -6.32
N VAL A 73 14.39 3.08 -7.14
CA VAL A 73 14.22 4.54 -7.05
C VAL A 73 13.70 4.96 -5.67
N ILE A 74 12.69 4.24 -5.15
CA ILE A 74 12.13 4.52 -3.83
C ILE A 74 13.16 4.27 -2.73
N ARG A 75 13.92 3.15 -2.79
CA ARG A 75 14.98 2.85 -1.82
C ARG A 75 16.07 3.93 -1.81
N GLN A 76 16.51 4.37 -2.98
CA GLN A 76 17.52 5.43 -3.09
C GLN A 76 17.01 6.74 -2.49
N THR A 77 15.77 7.12 -2.78
CA THR A 77 15.15 8.33 -2.21
C THR A 77 15.01 8.22 -0.69
N ALA A 78 14.56 7.06 -0.19
CA ALA A 78 14.44 6.82 1.25
C ALA A 78 15.80 6.93 1.96
N ARG A 79 16.85 6.31 1.40
CA ARG A 79 18.22 6.43 1.94
C ARG A 79 18.71 7.87 1.96
N ALA A 80 18.53 8.62 0.87
CA ALA A 80 18.93 10.02 0.78
C ALA A 80 18.23 10.88 1.83
N LYS A 81 16.99 10.53 2.19
CA LYS A 81 16.19 11.20 3.23
C LYS A 81 16.29 10.57 4.61
N ARG A 82 17.20 9.60 4.81
CA ARG A 82 17.33 8.87 6.08
C ARG A 82 16.01 8.30 6.60
N ALA A 83 15.07 8.04 5.69
CA ALA A 83 13.78 7.48 5.98
C ALA A 83 13.87 5.96 6.19
N PRO A 84 13.38 5.40 7.29
CA PRO A 84 13.19 3.95 7.41
C PRO A 84 12.28 3.47 6.27
N TYR A 85 12.62 2.34 5.62
CA TYR A 85 11.81 1.86 4.52
C TYR A 85 11.47 0.38 4.62
N TYR A 86 10.28 0.03 4.15
CA TYR A 86 9.74 -1.32 4.18
C TYR A 86 9.18 -1.66 2.79
N CYS A 87 9.93 -2.50 2.08
CA CYS A 87 9.56 -3.00 0.75
C CYS A 87 8.77 -4.30 0.92
N ILE A 88 7.60 -4.40 0.30
CA ILE A 88 6.82 -5.64 0.25
C ILE A 88 6.96 -6.24 -1.13
N SER A 89 7.55 -7.44 -1.22
CA SER A 89 7.70 -8.17 -2.46
C SER A 89 6.58 -9.20 -2.64
N LEU A 90 6.30 -9.59 -3.88
CA LEU A 90 5.33 -10.64 -4.17
C LEU A 90 5.72 -11.98 -3.54
N GLU A 91 7.01 -12.25 -3.39
CA GLU A 91 7.55 -13.48 -2.78
C GLU A 91 7.21 -13.57 -1.28
N SER A 92 6.93 -12.42 -0.64
CA SER A 92 6.50 -12.38 0.76
C SER A 92 5.03 -12.79 0.97
N LEU A 93 4.27 -13.00 -0.12
CA LEU A 93 2.85 -13.29 -0.13
C LEU A 93 2.62 -14.74 -0.59
N LYS A 94 1.86 -15.50 0.17
CA LYS A 94 1.51 -16.89 -0.19
C LYS A 94 0.02 -17.12 0.01
N ILE A 95 -0.66 -17.44 -1.08
CA ILE A 95 -2.09 -17.75 -1.06
C ILE A 95 -2.33 -19.09 -0.38
N HIS A 96 -3.26 -19.14 0.55
CA HIS A 96 -3.81 -20.34 1.13
C HIS A 96 -5.11 -20.75 0.44
N LYS A 97 -6.01 -19.78 0.23
CA LYS A 97 -7.32 -20.05 -0.37
C LYS A 97 -7.89 -18.80 -1.02
N ILE A 98 -8.46 -18.98 -2.19
CA ILE A 98 -9.30 -17.97 -2.87
C ILE A 98 -10.72 -18.50 -2.97
N THR A 99 -11.67 -17.63 -2.67
CA THR A 99 -13.11 -17.85 -2.89
C THR A 99 -13.67 -16.74 -3.75
N GLY A 100 -14.92 -16.83 -4.18
CA GLY A 100 -15.59 -15.72 -4.88
C GLY A 100 -15.79 -14.45 -4.03
N LYS A 101 -15.41 -14.47 -2.75
CA LYS A 101 -15.63 -13.36 -1.81
C LYS A 101 -14.40 -12.97 -0.98
N THR A 102 -13.45 -13.88 -0.79
CA THR A 102 -12.31 -13.67 0.12
C THR A 102 -11.05 -14.27 -0.43
N ILE A 103 -9.92 -13.72 -0.01
CA ILE A 103 -8.61 -14.34 -0.13
C ILE A 103 -8.04 -14.54 1.27
N ASP A 104 -7.63 -15.76 1.57
CA ASP A 104 -6.87 -16.13 2.75
C ASP A 104 -5.42 -16.32 2.31
N PHE A 105 -4.48 -15.61 2.91
CA PHE A 105 -3.07 -15.64 2.51
C PHE A 105 -2.15 -15.37 3.69
N CYS A 106 -0.90 -15.79 3.55
CA CYS A 106 0.16 -15.49 4.49
C CYS A 106 1.00 -14.32 3.97
N TYR A 107 1.35 -13.40 4.84
CA TYR A 107 2.34 -12.35 4.61
C TYR A 107 3.54 -12.56 5.54
N THR A 108 4.74 -12.58 4.97
CA THR A 108 6.01 -12.74 5.70
C THR A 108 6.85 -11.47 5.56
N ASN A 109 7.22 -10.87 6.67
CA ASN A 109 8.06 -9.66 6.69
C ASN A 109 9.53 -9.93 7.04
N GLY A 110 9.97 -11.18 6.90
CA GLY A 110 11.31 -11.66 7.25
C GLY A 110 11.48 -12.09 8.71
N TYR A 111 10.73 -11.54 9.64
CA TYR A 111 10.80 -11.83 11.07
C TYR A 111 9.47 -12.33 11.64
N ASP A 112 8.38 -11.92 11.04
CA ASP A 112 7.03 -12.28 11.45
C ASP A 112 6.24 -12.85 10.27
N VAL A 113 5.44 -13.84 10.57
CA VAL A 113 4.53 -14.48 9.63
C VAL A 113 3.12 -14.20 10.13
N VAL A 114 2.27 -13.68 9.26
CA VAL A 114 0.89 -13.39 9.61
C VAL A 114 -0.07 -13.95 8.56
N ASP A 115 -1.08 -14.65 9.03
CA ASP A 115 -2.20 -15.08 8.21
C ASP A 115 -3.24 -13.96 8.18
N LEU A 116 -3.56 -13.54 6.98
CA LEU A 116 -4.53 -12.49 6.69
C LEU A 116 -5.68 -13.07 5.87
N LYS A 117 -6.87 -12.59 6.16
CA LYS A 117 -8.05 -12.84 5.36
C LYS A 117 -8.67 -11.52 4.97
N ILE A 118 -8.92 -11.33 3.68
CA ILE A 118 -9.50 -10.10 3.15
C ILE A 118 -10.79 -10.41 2.38
N PRO A 119 -11.80 -9.54 2.50
CA PRO A 119 -13.09 -9.74 1.84
C PRO A 119 -13.08 -9.18 0.41
N PHE A 120 -12.01 -9.47 -0.32
CA PHE A 120 -11.82 -9.06 -1.72
C PHE A 120 -11.30 -10.27 -2.51
N PRO A 121 -11.94 -10.65 -3.62
CA PRO A 121 -11.51 -11.81 -4.40
C PRO A 121 -10.41 -11.54 -5.43
N ALA A 122 -9.94 -10.29 -5.56
CA ALA A 122 -8.90 -9.91 -6.52
C ALA A 122 -7.51 -10.00 -5.90
N GLU A 123 -6.60 -10.72 -6.56
CA GLU A 123 -5.24 -11.01 -6.04
C GLU A 123 -4.40 -9.76 -5.76
N TYR A 124 -4.55 -8.69 -6.55
CA TYR A 124 -3.84 -7.43 -6.30
C TYR A 124 -4.16 -6.82 -4.93
N GLN A 125 -5.30 -7.15 -4.34
CA GLN A 125 -5.68 -6.69 -3.02
C GLN A 125 -4.84 -7.32 -1.89
N MET A 126 -4.15 -8.42 -2.13
CA MET A 126 -3.19 -8.96 -1.16
C MET A 126 -2.02 -7.99 -0.93
N MET A 127 -1.48 -7.40 -1.99
CA MET A 127 -0.44 -6.39 -1.87
C MET A 127 -0.95 -5.16 -1.11
N ASN A 128 -2.11 -4.63 -1.49
CA ASN A 128 -2.72 -3.49 -0.80
C ASN A 128 -2.97 -3.77 0.68
N ALA A 129 -3.47 -4.96 1.01
CA ALA A 129 -3.68 -5.38 2.39
C ALA A 129 -2.36 -5.51 3.16
N SER A 130 -1.32 -6.04 2.54
CA SER A 130 -0.01 -6.18 3.17
C SER A 130 0.65 -4.82 3.43
N LEU A 131 0.52 -3.87 2.50
CA LEU A 131 0.93 -2.48 2.71
C LEU A 131 0.20 -1.85 3.90
N ALA A 132 -1.13 -2.01 3.97
CA ALA A 132 -1.94 -1.51 5.08
C ALA A 132 -1.60 -2.19 6.42
N TYR A 133 -1.44 -3.52 6.43
CA TYR A 133 -1.01 -4.26 7.62
C TYR A 133 0.36 -3.78 8.10
N ARG A 134 1.34 -3.63 7.19
CA ARG A 134 2.67 -3.15 7.54
C ARG A 134 2.63 -1.73 8.09
N ALA A 135 1.83 -0.84 7.49
CA ALA A 135 1.63 0.52 7.96
C ALA A 135 1.11 0.55 9.40
N LEU A 136 0.04 -0.17 9.67
CA LEU A 136 -0.53 -0.27 11.02
C LEU A 136 0.44 -0.90 12.01
N SER A 137 1.22 -1.91 11.58
CA SER A 137 2.26 -2.53 12.42
C SER A 137 3.38 -1.55 12.79
N VAL A 138 3.79 -0.67 11.88
CA VAL A 138 4.77 0.39 12.17
C VAL A 138 4.20 1.42 13.14
N LEU A 139 2.92 1.72 13.03
CA LEU A 139 2.23 2.70 13.89
C LEU A 139 1.69 2.13 15.20
N GLN A 140 1.93 0.86 15.54
CA GLN A 140 1.37 0.23 16.75
C GLN A 140 1.72 1.00 18.04
N VAL A 141 2.94 1.49 18.15
CA VAL A 141 3.40 2.25 19.33
C VAL A 141 2.63 3.57 19.44
N GLU A 142 2.39 4.24 18.32
CA GLU A 142 1.69 5.53 18.27
C GLU A 142 0.19 5.38 18.48
N THR A 143 -0.41 4.34 17.89
CA THR A 143 -1.86 4.15 17.89
C THR A 143 -2.38 3.32 19.06
N GLY A 144 -1.54 2.47 19.64
CA GLY A 144 -1.93 1.48 20.65
C GLY A 144 -2.74 0.30 20.11
N ILE A 145 -2.92 0.20 18.78
CA ILE A 145 -3.72 -0.87 18.15
C ILE A 145 -2.92 -2.17 18.11
N GLY A 146 -3.45 -3.23 18.68
CA GLY A 146 -2.79 -4.53 18.74
C GLY A 146 -2.86 -5.32 17.43
N LYS A 147 -1.97 -6.30 17.25
CA LYS A 147 -1.91 -7.18 16.07
C LYS A 147 -3.25 -7.86 15.77
N ALA A 148 -3.92 -8.38 16.80
CA ALA A 148 -5.20 -9.06 16.64
C ALA A 148 -6.31 -8.13 16.15
N GLU A 149 -6.31 -6.88 16.61
CA GLU A 149 -7.26 -5.86 16.17
C GLU A 149 -7.04 -5.48 14.71
N ILE A 150 -5.77 -5.34 14.28
CA ILE A 150 -5.42 -5.08 12.89
C ILE A 150 -5.92 -6.21 11.98
N ILE A 151 -5.64 -7.47 12.33
CA ILE A 151 -6.08 -8.64 11.56
C ILE A 151 -7.62 -8.68 11.46
N SER A 152 -8.30 -8.47 12.58
CA SER A 152 -9.76 -8.44 12.61
C SER A 152 -10.34 -7.31 11.76
N ALA A 153 -9.75 -6.12 11.80
CA ALA A 153 -10.18 -5.00 10.98
C ALA A 153 -10.04 -5.30 9.48
N MET A 154 -8.95 -5.96 9.07
CA MET A 154 -8.73 -6.35 7.69
C MET A 154 -9.78 -7.34 7.18
N GLU A 155 -10.14 -8.33 7.98
CA GLU A 155 -11.18 -9.31 7.63
C GLU A 155 -12.56 -8.65 7.45
N HIS A 156 -12.82 -7.57 8.18
CA HIS A 156 -14.11 -6.87 8.17
C HIS A 156 -14.14 -5.61 7.30
N THR A 157 -13.02 -5.26 6.66
CA THR A 157 -12.96 -4.10 5.75
C THR A 157 -13.96 -4.26 4.61
N ARG A 158 -14.59 -3.14 4.21
CA ARG A 158 -15.51 -3.09 3.07
C ARG A 158 -15.15 -1.88 2.22
N TRP A 159 -15.07 -2.10 0.92
CA TRP A 159 -14.85 -1.04 -0.05
C TRP A 159 -15.70 -1.27 -1.29
N MET A 160 -16.59 -0.37 -1.58
CA MET A 160 -17.49 -0.49 -2.71
C MET A 160 -16.73 -0.35 -4.04
N GLY A 161 -17.16 -1.11 -5.06
CA GLY A 161 -16.58 -1.03 -6.39
C GLY A 161 -15.17 -1.65 -6.52
N ARG A 162 -14.79 -2.57 -5.64
CA ARG A 162 -13.57 -3.38 -5.78
C ARG A 162 -13.96 -4.86 -5.84
N MET A 163 -14.16 -5.38 -7.06
CA MET A 163 -14.68 -6.73 -7.31
C MET A 163 -15.90 -7.06 -6.43
N GLN A 164 -16.74 -6.06 -6.23
CA GLN A 164 -17.94 -6.17 -5.40
C GLN A 164 -19.00 -7.01 -6.11
N GLN A 165 -19.34 -8.14 -5.51
CA GLN A 165 -20.48 -8.91 -6.00
C GLN A 165 -21.81 -8.22 -5.61
N ALA A 166 -22.54 -7.73 -6.59
CA ALA A 166 -23.87 -7.12 -6.41
C ALA A 166 -24.99 -8.15 -6.47
N GLU A 167 -24.90 -9.08 -7.41
CA GLU A 167 -25.87 -10.17 -7.64
C GLU A 167 -25.08 -11.44 -7.98
N PRO A 168 -25.69 -12.64 -7.95
CA PRO A 168 -25.04 -13.83 -8.47
C PRO A 168 -24.49 -13.61 -9.89
N PHE A 169 -23.17 -13.79 -10.05
CA PHE A 169 -22.41 -13.60 -11.31
C PHE A 169 -22.27 -12.14 -11.81
N ILE A 170 -22.73 -11.13 -11.05
CA ILE A 170 -22.55 -9.72 -11.38
C ILE A 170 -21.58 -9.08 -10.40
N TYR A 171 -20.48 -8.56 -10.94
CA TYR A 171 -19.43 -7.87 -10.16
C TYR A 171 -19.26 -6.43 -10.64
N PHE A 172 -19.05 -5.52 -9.69
CA PHE A 172 -18.62 -4.15 -9.96
C PHE A 172 -17.15 -3.99 -9.58
N ASP A 173 -16.38 -3.44 -10.49
CA ASP A 173 -15.01 -3.03 -10.23
C ASP A 173 -14.77 -1.62 -10.80
N GLY A 174 -14.13 -0.77 -10.03
CA GLY A 174 -13.75 0.59 -10.43
C GLY A 174 -12.41 0.66 -11.14
N ALA A 175 -11.95 -0.44 -11.75
CA ALA A 175 -10.77 -0.45 -12.59
C ALA A 175 -10.94 0.46 -13.80
N HIS A 176 -9.88 1.15 -14.20
CA HIS A 176 -9.81 2.04 -15.37
C HIS A 176 -8.46 1.91 -16.05
#